data_12e11289d6b71dcf0e875f5c1ca74018
#
_entry.id   12e11289d6b71dcf0e875f5c1ca74018
#
_cell.length_a   1.000
_cell.length_b   1.000
_cell.length_c   1.000
_cell.angle_alpha   90.00
_cell.angle_beta   90.00
_cell.angle_gamma   90.00
#
_symmetry.space_group_name_H-M   'P 1'
#
loop_
_entity.id
_entity.type
_entity.pdbx_description
1 polymer ?
#
loop_
_entity_poly.entity_id
_entity_poly.type
_entity_poly.pdbx_seq_one_letter_code
_entity_poly.pdbx_strand_id
1 'polypeptide(L)'
;LYDHDYFGYNSDYVTFFKQEMAPASDYNGKVYMEEKGRIATSPNGNGGWYSSMYKWGIAQKAIADGVEWLNVFSVDNVLQRIADPCFIGAVLTAGCSVGAKVVKKCAPDEKVGVMCLEDGRPSIIEYYELTEELAAAKDENGDPAYYFGVILNYLFRVSDLETIREKKLPLHVVEKKITCLDENGEQVKPEKPNGYKYEQLVLDMIHELDSCLPFEVDRRKEFAPIKNKTGVDSVETARELCKENGIKPVSYTHLRAHETRED
;
A
#
# COMPACT_ATOMS: atom_id res chain seq x y z
N LEU A 1 0.22 10.02 16.64
CA LEU A 1 -1.16 9.84 17.13
C LEU A 1 -1.23 10.14 18.62
N TYR A 2 -0.48 9.43 19.47
CA TYR A 2 -0.46 9.60 20.90
C TYR A 2 -0.20 11.07 21.33
N ASP A 3 0.84 11.70 20.80
CA ASP A 3 1.24 13.08 21.10
C ASP A 3 0.22 14.15 20.67
N HIS A 4 -0.79 13.75 19.91
CA HIS A 4 -1.86 14.61 19.40
C HIS A 4 -3.24 14.13 19.85
N ASP A 5 -3.32 13.43 20.99
CA ASP A 5 -4.57 12.93 21.55
C ASP A 5 -5.44 12.23 20.50
N TYR A 6 -4.80 11.38 19.68
CA TYR A 6 -5.42 10.63 18.59
C TYR A 6 -6.28 11.48 17.64
N PHE A 7 -6.02 12.80 17.57
CA PHE A 7 -6.80 13.78 16.78
C PHE A 7 -8.30 13.77 17.12
N GLY A 8 -8.64 13.49 18.38
CA GLY A 8 -10.01 13.42 18.89
C GLY A 8 -10.72 12.09 18.66
N TYR A 9 -10.03 11.08 18.13
CA TYR A 9 -10.56 9.71 18.11
C TYR A 9 -10.46 9.07 19.50
N ASN A 10 -11.45 8.24 19.82
CA ASN A 10 -11.34 7.43 21.05
C ASN A 10 -10.21 6.40 20.89
N SER A 11 -9.22 6.51 21.77
CA SER A 11 -8.04 5.63 21.77
C SER A 11 -8.37 4.14 21.91
N ASP A 12 -9.50 3.79 22.54
CA ASP A 12 -9.94 2.41 22.70
C ASP A 12 -10.23 1.71 21.37
N TYR A 13 -10.50 2.48 20.31
CA TYR A 13 -10.72 1.97 18.95
C TYR A 13 -9.46 2.03 18.07
N VAL A 14 -8.32 2.45 18.63
CA VAL A 14 -7.07 2.56 17.86
C VAL A 14 -6.10 1.48 18.32
N THR A 15 -5.78 0.55 17.43
CA THR A 15 -4.86 -0.54 17.71
C THR A 15 -3.67 -0.49 16.75
N PHE A 16 -2.47 -0.63 17.30
CA PHE A 16 -1.22 -0.69 16.53
C PHE A 16 -0.70 -2.12 16.48
N PHE A 17 -0.20 -2.51 15.33
CA PHE A 17 0.53 -3.76 15.19
C PHE A 17 1.70 -3.58 14.22
N LYS A 18 2.70 -4.45 14.35
CA LYS A 18 3.86 -4.43 13.47
C LYS A 18 3.69 -5.43 12.35
N GLN A 19 3.99 -4.99 11.14
CA GLN A 19 4.13 -5.85 9.98
C GLN A 19 5.30 -6.82 10.18
N GLU A 20 5.20 -8.00 9.60
CA GLU A 20 6.28 -8.98 9.60
C GLU A 20 7.45 -8.53 8.73
N MET A 21 8.63 -9.03 9.10
CA MET A 21 9.88 -8.73 8.41
C MET A 21 10.34 -9.96 7.63
N ALA A 22 10.85 -9.73 6.43
CA ALA A 22 11.50 -10.75 5.61
C ALA A 22 13.03 -10.56 5.60
N PRO A 23 13.81 -11.64 5.58
CA PRO A 23 15.26 -11.54 5.43
C PRO A 23 15.63 -11.01 4.04
N ALA A 24 16.72 -10.24 3.97
CA ALA A 24 17.30 -9.79 2.72
C ALA A 24 18.50 -10.68 2.36
N SER A 25 18.78 -10.85 1.05
CA SER A 25 19.86 -11.71 0.57
C SER A 25 20.75 -11.02 -0.45
N ASP A 26 21.94 -11.58 -0.66
CA ASP A 26 22.75 -11.29 -1.83
C ASP A 26 22.12 -11.88 -3.12
N TYR A 27 22.77 -11.67 -4.25
CA TYR A 27 22.33 -12.18 -5.57
C TYR A 27 22.38 -13.70 -5.71
N ASN A 28 23.06 -14.41 -4.78
CA ASN A 28 23.17 -15.86 -4.73
C ASN A 28 22.18 -16.47 -3.74
N GLY A 29 21.35 -15.65 -3.09
CA GLY A 29 20.37 -16.12 -2.08
C GLY A 29 20.94 -16.29 -0.68
N LYS A 30 22.21 -15.91 -0.43
CA LYS A 30 22.81 -15.92 0.91
C LYS A 30 22.26 -14.74 1.72
N VAL A 31 21.67 -15.04 2.88
CA VAL A 31 21.11 -14.03 3.79
C VAL A 31 22.19 -13.07 4.28
N TYR A 32 21.94 -11.79 4.20
CA TYR A 32 22.82 -10.75 4.74
C TYR A 32 22.71 -10.65 6.26
N MET A 33 23.85 -10.39 6.88
CA MET A 33 23.91 -9.97 8.29
C MET A 33 24.03 -8.44 8.33
N GLU A 34 23.19 -7.78 9.12
CA GLU A 34 23.25 -6.34 9.35
C GLU A 34 24.21 -5.99 10.48
N GLU A 35 24.27 -6.86 11.50
CA GLU A 35 25.19 -6.82 12.64
C GLU A 35 25.56 -8.25 13.04
N LYS A 36 26.56 -8.40 13.89
CA LYS A 36 26.90 -9.72 14.47
C LYS A 36 25.70 -10.28 15.24
N GLY A 37 25.19 -11.44 14.79
CA GLY A 37 24.02 -12.10 15.38
C GLY A 37 22.68 -11.55 14.95
N ARG A 38 22.61 -10.54 14.03
CA ARG A 38 21.38 -9.99 13.49
C ARG A 38 21.37 -10.03 11.96
N ILE A 39 20.39 -10.71 11.39
CA ILE A 39 20.20 -10.73 9.93
C ILE A 39 19.63 -9.39 9.45
N ALA A 40 20.00 -9.00 8.23
CA ALA A 40 19.39 -7.88 7.54
C ALA A 40 17.96 -8.21 7.13
N THR A 41 17.01 -7.38 7.54
CA THR A 41 15.58 -7.59 7.27
C THR A 41 14.94 -6.35 6.69
N SER A 42 13.80 -6.53 6.03
CA SER A 42 12.92 -5.45 5.60
C SER A 42 11.46 -5.86 5.81
N PRO A 43 10.52 -4.90 5.88
CA PRO A 43 9.10 -5.25 5.82
C PRO A 43 8.81 -6.18 4.65
N ASN A 44 7.96 -7.18 4.87
CA ASN A 44 7.65 -8.23 3.89
C ASN A 44 6.65 -7.81 2.79
N GLY A 45 6.52 -6.51 2.54
CA GLY A 45 5.58 -5.95 1.57
C GLY A 45 4.19 -5.67 2.14
N ASN A 46 3.39 -4.91 1.41
CA ASN A 46 2.06 -4.50 1.87
C ASN A 46 1.00 -5.61 1.79
N GLY A 47 1.28 -6.77 1.17
CA GLY A 47 0.39 -7.93 1.15
C GLY A 47 0.35 -8.70 2.46
N GLY A 48 1.37 -8.56 3.32
CA GLY A 48 1.45 -9.22 4.61
C GLY A 48 0.59 -8.61 5.73
N TRP A 49 -0.24 -7.61 5.43
CA TRP A 49 -1.00 -6.89 6.46
C TRP A 49 -2.01 -7.77 7.19
N TYR A 50 -2.75 -8.64 6.46
CA TYR A 50 -3.78 -9.47 7.07
C TYR A 50 -3.20 -10.60 7.93
N SER A 51 -2.15 -11.26 7.45
CA SER A 51 -1.41 -12.27 8.22
C SER A 51 -0.80 -11.66 9.50
N SER A 52 -0.25 -10.46 9.40
CA SER A 52 0.26 -9.72 10.56
C SER A 52 -0.85 -9.37 11.55
N MET A 53 -1.97 -8.84 11.07
CA MET A 53 -3.16 -8.53 11.87
C MET A 53 -3.69 -9.78 12.60
N TYR A 54 -3.68 -10.92 11.91
CA TYR A 54 -4.09 -12.21 12.47
C TYR A 54 -3.13 -12.69 13.55
N LYS A 55 -1.83 -12.61 13.30
CA LYS A 55 -0.76 -13.00 14.25
C LYS A 55 -0.83 -12.21 15.57
N TRP A 56 -1.25 -10.96 15.51
CA TRP A 56 -1.46 -10.09 16.68
C TRP A 56 -2.82 -10.29 17.35
N GLY A 57 -3.68 -11.21 16.89
CA GLY A 57 -4.99 -11.48 17.44
C GLY A 57 -6.06 -10.42 17.10
N ILE A 58 -5.70 -9.44 16.29
CA ILE A 58 -6.60 -8.30 15.97
C ILE A 58 -7.68 -8.73 14.98
N ALA A 59 -7.33 -9.56 14.00
CA ALA A 59 -8.30 -10.08 13.03
C ALA A 59 -9.37 -10.94 13.74
N GLN A 60 -8.95 -11.83 14.63
CA GLN A 60 -9.86 -12.68 15.41
C GLN A 60 -10.80 -11.83 16.27
N LYS A 61 -10.26 -10.77 16.91
CA LYS A 61 -11.08 -9.85 17.68
C LYS A 61 -12.09 -9.12 16.80
N ALA A 62 -11.67 -8.59 15.65
CA ALA A 62 -12.57 -7.91 14.72
C ALA A 62 -13.70 -8.83 14.24
N ILE A 63 -13.39 -10.09 13.91
CA ILE A 63 -14.39 -11.09 13.54
C ILE A 63 -15.36 -11.36 14.69
N ALA A 64 -14.86 -11.53 15.91
CA ALA A 64 -15.68 -11.76 17.10
C ALA A 64 -16.58 -10.55 17.43
N ASP A 65 -16.13 -9.33 17.15
CA ASP A 65 -16.89 -8.10 17.30
C ASP A 65 -17.90 -7.87 16.14
N GLY A 66 -17.98 -8.78 15.15
CA GLY A 66 -18.94 -8.72 14.04
C GLY A 66 -18.50 -7.82 12.89
N VAL A 67 -17.20 -7.53 12.75
CA VAL A 67 -16.67 -6.76 11.61
C VAL A 67 -16.77 -7.60 10.34
N GLU A 68 -17.52 -7.12 9.35
CA GLU A 68 -17.74 -7.80 8.08
C GLU A 68 -16.82 -7.28 6.95
N TRP A 69 -16.35 -6.06 7.05
CA TRP A 69 -15.55 -5.38 6.02
C TRP A 69 -14.37 -4.63 6.61
N LEU A 70 -13.25 -4.65 5.87
CA LEU A 70 -12.03 -3.90 6.22
C LEU A 70 -11.69 -2.94 5.09
N ASN A 71 -11.61 -1.65 5.40
CA ASN A 71 -11.10 -0.65 4.46
C ASN A 71 -9.59 -0.49 4.66
N VAL A 72 -8.82 -0.89 3.67
CA VAL A 72 -7.35 -0.91 3.68
C VAL A 72 -6.83 0.18 2.76
N PHE A 73 -5.96 1.05 3.27
CA PHE A 73 -5.46 2.17 2.48
C PHE A 73 -4.04 2.57 2.91
N SER A 74 -3.35 3.29 2.00
CA SER A 74 -2.03 3.84 2.24
C SER A 74 -2.10 5.19 2.97
N VAL A 75 -1.16 5.42 3.89
CA VAL A 75 -1.08 6.68 4.66
C VAL A 75 -0.49 7.84 3.85
N ASP A 76 0.18 7.55 2.74
CA ASP A 76 0.83 8.57 1.92
C ASP A 76 -0.14 9.43 1.11
N ASN A 77 -1.35 8.95 0.83
CA ASN A 77 -2.37 9.71 0.13
C ASN A 77 -3.22 10.55 1.12
N VAL A 78 -2.95 11.84 1.21
CA VAL A 78 -3.60 12.74 2.18
C VAL A 78 -5.05 13.12 1.83
N LEU A 79 -5.56 12.79 0.64
CA LEU A 79 -6.96 12.95 0.24
C LEU A 79 -7.76 11.67 0.34
N GLN A 80 -7.28 10.66 1.04
CA GLN A 80 -8.04 9.42 1.26
C GLN A 80 -9.40 9.69 1.86
N ARG A 81 -10.45 9.19 1.22
CA ARG A 81 -11.79 9.12 1.80
C ARG A 81 -11.98 7.76 2.44
N ILE A 82 -11.73 7.72 3.74
CA ILE A 82 -11.82 6.51 4.56
C ILE A 82 -13.29 6.19 4.82
N ALA A 83 -13.65 4.91 4.78
CA ALA A 83 -15.02 4.42 5.02
C ALA A 83 -16.09 5.19 4.22
N ASP A 84 -15.79 5.51 2.97
CA ASP A 84 -16.68 6.25 2.06
C ASP A 84 -18.00 5.50 1.84
N PRO A 85 -19.16 6.04 2.27
CA PRO A 85 -20.43 5.36 2.16
C PRO A 85 -20.83 5.00 0.72
N CYS A 86 -20.47 5.84 -0.26
CA CYS A 86 -20.77 5.57 -1.66
C CYS A 86 -19.96 4.38 -2.18
N PHE A 87 -18.67 4.30 -1.84
CA PHE A 87 -17.82 3.18 -2.19
C PHE A 87 -18.30 1.88 -1.53
N ILE A 88 -18.55 1.93 -0.22
CA ILE A 88 -19.07 0.77 0.53
C ILE A 88 -20.41 0.30 -0.08
N GLY A 89 -21.34 1.21 -0.30
CA GLY A 89 -22.65 0.90 -0.89
C GLY A 89 -22.54 0.29 -2.29
N ALA A 90 -21.63 0.79 -3.13
CA ALA A 90 -21.39 0.25 -4.46
C ALA A 90 -20.86 -1.20 -4.41
N VAL A 91 -19.86 -1.48 -3.55
CA VAL A 91 -19.29 -2.83 -3.40
C VAL A 91 -20.33 -3.82 -2.86
N LEU A 92 -21.10 -3.41 -1.85
CA LEU A 92 -22.19 -4.22 -1.29
C LEU A 92 -23.26 -4.53 -2.34
N THR A 93 -23.68 -3.54 -3.11
CA THR A 93 -24.71 -3.70 -4.16
C THR A 93 -24.22 -4.60 -5.30
N ALA A 94 -22.94 -4.49 -5.68
CA ALA A 94 -22.32 -5.34 -6.68
C ALA A 94 -22.11 -6.79 -6.19
N GLY A 95 -22.15 -7.03 -4.87
CA GLY A 95 -21.91 -8.36 -4.29
C GLY A 95 -20.47 -8.84 -4.42
N CYS A 96 -19.51 -7.95 -4.70
CA CYS A 96 -18.12 -8.31 -4.89
C CYS A 96 -17.42 -8.66 -3.58
N SER A 97 -16.39 -9.51 -3.67
CA SER A 97 -15.50 -9.88 -2.56
C SER A 97 -14.61 -8.72 -2.11
N VAL A 98 -14.23 -7.87 -3.06
CA VAL A 98 -13.39 -6.71 -2.82
C VAL A 98 -13.84 -5.52 -3.68
N GLY A 99 -13.63 -4.31 -3.21
CA GLY A 99 -13.68 -3.09 -4.00
C GLY A 99 -12.30 -2.43 -4.05
N ALA A 100 -11.99 -1.77 -5.15
CA ALA A 100 -10.75 -1.00 -5.31
C ALA A 100 -11.07 0.38 -5.84
N LYS A 101 -10.67 1.44 -5.14
CA LYS A 101 -10.73 2.79 -5.71
C LYS A 101 -9.66 2.93 -6.78
N VAL A 102 -10.06 3.46 -7.91
CA VAL A 102 -9.20 3.67 -9.08
C VAL A 102 -9.34 5.10 -9.61
N VAL A 103 -8.30 5.56 -10.26
CA VAL A 103 -8.28 6.84 -10.99
C VAL A 103 -7.86 6.60 -12.43
N LYS A 104 -8.31 7.45 -13.34
CA LYS A 104 -7.77 7.46 -14.71
C LYS A 104 -6.30 7.83 -14.68
N LYS A 105 -5.48 7.07 -15.38
CA LYS A 105 -4.07 7.42 -15.60
C LYS A 105 -3.97 8.76 -16.33
N CYS A 106 -3.03 9.60 -15.92
CA CYS A 106 -2.75 10.86 -16.60
C CYS A 106 -1.92 10.66 -17.88
N ALA A 107 -1.12 9.58 -17.93
CA ALA A 107 -0.29 9.20 -19.08
C ALA A 107 -0.08 7.69 -19.09
N PRO A 108 0.20 7.08 -20.26
CA PRO A 108 0.43 5.64 -20.38
C PRO A 108 1.58 5.12 -19.49
N ASP A 109 2.61 5.93 -19.31
CA ASP A 109 3.83 5.63 -18.52
C ASP A 109 3.73 6.03 -17.04
N GLU A 110 2.55 6.44 -16.57
CA GLU A 110 2.36 6.76 -15.16
C GLU A 110 2.64 5.56 -14.26
N LYS A 111 3.43 5.78 -13.22
CA LYS A 111 3.92 4.75 -12.29
C LYS A 111 2.86 4.37 -11.23
N VAL A 112 1.78 3.78 -11.67
CA VAL A 112 0.72 3.21 -10.84
C VAL A 112 0.36 1.83 -11.34
N GLY A 113 0.04 0.91 -10.44
CA GLY A 113 -0.50 -0.41 -10.78
C GLY A 113 -1.84 -0.25 -11.50
N VAL A 114 -2.12 -1.10 -12.47
CA VAL A 114 -3.31 -1.01 -13.32
C VAL A 114 -4.21 -2.20 -13.08
N MET A 115 -5.48 -1.92 -12.80
CA MET A 115 -6.48 -2.97 -12.64
C MET A 115 -6.88 -3.55 -14.01
N CYS A 116 -6.94 -4.86 -14.07
CA CYS A 116 -7.34 -5.61 -15.26
C CYS A 116 -8.04 -6.93 -14.89
N LEU A 117 -8.38 -7.71 -15.88
CA LEU A 117 -8.75 -9.11 -15.73
C LEU A 117 -7.65 -9.99 -16.33
N GLU A 118 -7.22 -10.98 -15.57
CA GLU A 118 -6.29 -12.02 -15.99
C GLU A 118 -7.00 -13.36 -15.87
N ASP A 119 -7.18 -14.04 -17.01
CA ASP A 119 -7.95 -15.28 -17.11
C ASP A 119 -9.37 -15.19 -16.49
N GLY A 120 -9.99 -14.01 -16.62
CA GLY A 120 -11.33 -13.73 -16.10
C GLY A 120 -11.38 -13.41 -14.59
N ARG A 121 -10.24 -13.36 -13.91
CA ARG A 121 -10.13 -12.97 -12.50
C ARG A 121 -9.63 -11.53 -12.35
N PRO A 122 -10.01 -10.83 -11.29
CA PRO A 122 -9.45 -9.51 -11.02
C PRO A 122 -7.94 -9.61 -10.79
N SER A 123 -7.20 -8.74 -11.43
CA SER A 123 -5.74 -8.66 -11.31
C SER A 123 -5.30 -7.20 -11.35
N ILE A 124 -4.10 -6.95 -10.84
CA ILE A 124 -3.44 -5.66 -10.93
C ILE A 124 -2.03 -5.90 -11.45
N ILE A 125 -1.72 -5.30 -12.59
CA ILE A 125 -0.38 -5.34 -13.18
C ILE A 125 0.38 -4.12 -12.66
N GLU A 126 1.53 -4.33 -12.06
CA GLU A 126 2.42 -3.25 -11.64
C GLU A 126 3.00 -2.53 -12.85
N TYR A 127 3.25 -1.22 -12.70
CA TYR A 127 3.70 -0.36 -13.81
C TYR A 127 5.02 -0.83 -14.46
N TYR A 128 5.87 -1.53 -13.73
CA TYR A 128 7.14 -2.09 -14.24
C TYR A 128 6.98 -3.45 -14.92
N GLU A 129 5.82 -4.08 -14.82
CA GLU A 129 5.42 -5.31 -15.50
C GLU A 129 4.60 -5.02 -16.77
N LEU A 130 4.03 -3.80 -16.86
CA LEU A 130 3.22 -3.37 -18.01
C LEU A 130 4.15 -3.08 -19.18
N THR A 131 4.10 -3.95 -20.20
CA THR A 131 4.90 -3.75 -21.42
C THR A 131 4.44 -2.49 -22.18
N GLU A 132 5.33 -1.95 -23.04
CA GLU A 132 4.99 -0.80 -23.88
C GLU A 132 3.78 -1.08 -24.79
N GLU A 133 3.65 -2.32 -25.26
CA GLU A 133 2.51 -2.76 -26.08
C GLU A 133 1.20 -2.71 -25.29
N LEU A 134 1.17 -3.25 -24.08
CA LEU A 134 0.00 -3.19 -23.20
C LEU A 134 -0.32 -1.75 -22.76
N ALA A 135 0.71 -0.95 -22.45
CA ALA A 135 0.52 0.45 -22.08
C ALA A 135 -0.10 1.29 -23.22
N ALA A 136 0.19 0.94 -24.48
CA ALA A 136 -0.35 1.59 -25.67
C ALA A 136 -1.66 0.96 -26.18
N ALA A 137 -2.08 -0.18 -25.64
CA ALA A 137 -3.27 -0.89 -26.07
C ALA A 137 -4.54 -0.04 -25.90
N LYS A 138 -5.45 -0.17 -26.85
CA LYS A 138 -6.73 0.54 -26.85
C LYS A 138 -7.87 -0.45 -26.83
N ASP A 139 -8.97 -0.05 -26.21
CA ASP A 139 -10.23 -0.77 -26.26
C ASP A 139 -10.96 -0.57 -27.60
N GLU A 140 -12.14 -1.17 -27.73
CA GLU A 140 -13.00 -1.07 -28.95
C GLU A 140 -13.48 0.36 -29.26
N ASN A 141 -13.45 1.26 -28.29
CA ASN A 141 -13.82 2.66 -28.43
C ASN A 141 -12.62 3.57 -28.77
N GLY A 142 -11.41 3.01 -28.76
CA GLY A 142 -10.16 3.73 -28.96
C GLY A 142 -9.59 4.40 -27.72
N ASP A 143 -10.18 4.14 -26.54
CA ASP A 143 -9.66 4.59 -25.25
C ASP A 143 -8.53 3.65 -24.78
N PRO A 144 -7.61 4.11 -23.89
CA PRO A 144 -6.60 3.23 -23.33
C PRO A 144 -7.23 2.03 -22.62
N ALA A 145 -6.84 0.80 -22.97
CA ALA A 145 -7.40 -0.42 -22.39
C ALA A 145 -7.00 -0.60 -20.91
N TYR A 146 -5.80 -0.13 -20.55
CA TYR A 146 -5.21 -0.25 -19.20
C TYR A 146 -5.08 1.12 -18.55
N TYR A 147 -6.20 1.76 -18.21
CA TYR A 147 -6.19 3.12 -17.68
C TYR A 147 -6.66 3.29 -16.24
N PHE A 148 -7.20 2.25 -15.61
CA PHE A 148 -7.61 2.30 -14.21
C PHE A 148 -6.42 2.09 -13.27
N GLY A 149 -5.78 3.19 -12.86
CA GLY A 149 -4.71 3.18 -11.86
C GLY A 149 -5.26 2.96 -10.45
N VAL A 150 -4.73 2.00 -9.73
CA VAL A 150 -5.12 1.76 -8.32
C VAL A 150 -4.44 2.75 -7.38
N ILE A 151 -5.17 3.23 -6.38
CA ILE A 151 -4.68 4.24 -5.43
C ILE A 151 -4.49 3.70 -4.01
N LEU A 152 -4.40 2.38 -3.87
CA LEU A 152 -4.27 1.67 -2.60
C LEU A 152 -5.35 2.11 -1.60
N ASN A 153 -6.60 1.99 -2.02
CA ASN A 153 -7.77 2.10 -1.17
C ASN A 153 -8.72 0.97 -1.53
N TYR A 154 -8.73 -0.06 -0.71
CA TYR A 154 -9.47 -1.29 -0.94
C TYR A 154 -10.50 -1.53 0.16
N LEU A 155 -11.60 -2.16 -0.19
CA LEU A 155 -12.62 -2.63 0.75
C LEU A 155 -12.73 -4.15 0.61
N PHE A 156 -12.25 -4.89 1.61
CA PHE A 156 -12.25 -6.36 1.62
C PHE A 156 -13.37 -6.91 2.49
N ARG A 157 -14.07 -7.92 1.99
CA ARG A 157 -14.99 -8.72 2.81
C ARG A 157 -14.21 -9.69 3.69
N VAL A 158 -14.43 -9.65 4.99
CA VAL A 158 -13.68 -10.45 5.96
C VAL A 158 -13.85 -11.96 5.72
N SER A 159 -15.07 -12.42 5.41
CA SER A 159 -15.32 -13.83 5.10
C SER A 159 -14.49 -14.35 3.93
N ASP A 160 -14.25 -13.51 2.92
CA ASP A 160 -13.47 -13.89 1.73
C ASP A 160 -11.98 -13.83 2.02
N LEU A 161 -11.51 -12.88 2.84
CA LEU A 161 -10.12 -12.86 3.33
C LEU A 161 -9.77 -14.14 4.11
N GLU A 162 -10.72 -14.67 4.90
CA GLU A 162 -10.49 -15.94 5.62
C GLU A 162 -10.29 -17.14 4.65
N THR A 163 -10.89 -17.13 3.47
CA THR A 163 -10.70 -18.20 2.48
C THR A 163 -9.30 -18.22 1.87
N ILE A 164 -8.66 -17.05 1.79
CA ILE A 164 -7.30 -16.92 1.22
C ILE A 164 -6.21 -16.83 2.29
N ARG A 165 -6.55 -16.80 3.56
CA ARG A 165 -5.63 -16.59 4.68
C ARG A 165 -4.44 -17.55 4.71
N GLU A 166 -4.67 -18.83 4.39
CA GLU A 166 -3.63 -19.88 4.37
C GLU A 166 -2.93 -20.00 3.01
N LYS A 167 -3.37 -19.24 2.00
CA LYS A 167 -2.72 -19.24 0.69
C LYS A 167 -1.37 -18.55 0.77
N LYS A 168 -0.40 -19.12 0.09
CA LYS A 168 0.92 -18.51 -0.07
C LYS A 168 0.85 -17.51 -1.22
N LEU A 169 0.87 -16.23 -0.91
CA LEU A 169 1.00 -15.18 -1.93
C LEU A 169 2.36 -15.26 -2.62
N PRO A 170 2.46 -14.86 -3.89
CA PRO A 170 3.71 -14.73 -4.60
C PRO A 170 4.72 -13.87 -3.85
N LEU A 171 6.01 -14.14 -4.07
CA LEU A 171 7.09 -13.29 -3.57
C LEU A 171 7.64 -12.46 -4.72
N HIS A 172 7.51 -11.17 -4.61
CA HIS A 172 8.14 -10.20 -5.51
C HIS A 172 9.56 -9.94 -5.05
N VAL A 173 10.51 -10.11 -5.97
CA VAL A 173 11.93 -9.96 -5.71
C VAL A 173 12.39 -8.60 -6.22
N VAL A 174 12.85 -7.74 -5.32
CA VAL A 174 13.22 -6.37 -5.64
C VAL A 174 14.68 -6.10 -5.31
N GLU A 175 15.45 -5.62 -6.29
CA GLU A 175 16.82 -5.18 -6.07
C GLU A 175 16.87 -3.93 -5.21
N LYS A 176 17.65 -3.97 -4.13
CA LYS A 176 17.79 -2.84 -3.20
C LYS A 176 19.21 -2.70 -2.67
N LYS A 177 19.49 -1.51 -2.16
CA LYS A 177 20.67 -1.24 -1.33
C LYS A 177 20.41 -1.81 0.07
N ILE A 178 21.15 -2.80 0.47
CA ILE A 178 20.99 -3.50 1.74
C ILE A 178 22.25 -3.26 2.58
N THR A 179 22.09 -2.61 3.72
CA THR A 179 23.15 -2.49 4.71
C THR A 179 23.51 -3.87 5.22
N CYS A 180 24.78 -4.24 5.18
CA CYS A 180 25.23 -5.57 5.57
C CYS A 180 26.65 -5.52 6.16
N LEU A 181 27.07 -6.62 6.76
CA LEU A 181 28.47 -6.81 7.15
C LEU A 181 29.30 -7.29 5.96
N ASP A 182 30.50 -6.76 5.84
CA ASP A 182 31.54 -7.25 4.91
C ASP A 182 32.24 -8.51 5.46
N GLU A 183 33.26 -8.99 4.75
CA GLU A 183 34.05 -10.16 5.15
C GLU A 183 34.85 -9.95 6.44
N ASN A 184 35.12 -8.70 6.82
CA ASN A 184 35.81 -8.32 8.04
C ASN A 184 34.85 -8.16 9.22
N GLY A 185 33.54 -8.21 8.97
CA GLY A 185 32.50 -7.98 9.98
C GLY A 185 32.22 -6.53 10.26
N GLU A 186 32.63 -5.61 9.35
CA GLU A 186 32.34 -4.19 9.41
C GLU A 186 31.04 -3.88 8.64
N GLN A 187 30.24 -2.94 9.17
CA GLN A 187 28.99 -2.56 8.52
C GLN A 187 29.23 -1.67 7.31
N VAL A 188 28.70 -2.09 6.17
CA VAL A 188 28.78 -1.37 4.89
C VAL A 188 27.39 -0.91 4.46
N LYS A 189 27.30 0.36 4.04
CA LYS A 189 26.14 0.95 3.37
C LYS A 189 26.43 1.10 1.89
N PRO A 190 25.87 0.22 1.02
CA PRO A 190 26.21 0.22 -0.39
C PRO A 190 25.63 1.43 -1.12
N GLU A 191 26.37 1.96 -2.09
CA GLU A 191 25.91 3.06 -2.94
C GLU A 191 25.02 2.59 -4.10
N LYS A 192 25.14 1.30 -4.47
CA LYS A 192 24.34 0.66 -5.53
C LYS A 192 23.58 -0.54 -4.95
N PRO A 193 22.50 -1.01 -5.61
CA PRO A 193 21.88 -2.27 -5.23
C PRO A 193 22.91 -3.39 -5.13
N ASN A 194 22.82 -4.19 -4.08
CA ASN A 194 23.75 -5.28 -3.77
C ASN A 194 23.04 -6.61 -3.46
N GLY A 195 21.73 -6.65 -3.54
CA GLY A 195 20.98 -7.85 -3.27
C GLY A 195 19.47 -7.65 -3.35
N TYR A 196 18.74 -8.64 -2.85
CA TYR A 196 17.30 -8.77 -2.96
C TYR A 196 16.56 -8.56 -1.65
N LYS A 197 15.43 -7.87 -1.72
CA LYS A 197 14.35 -7.88 -0.75
C LYS A 197 13.16 -8.65 -1.32
N TYR A 198 12.39 -9.24 -0.42
CA TYR A 198 11.27 -10.10 -0.76
C TYR A 198 9.99 -9.50 -0.19
N GLU A 199 9.02 -9.24 -1.06
CA GLU A 199 7.79 -8.56 -0.72
C GLU A 199 6.58 -9.33 -1.21
N GLN A 200 5.52 -9.40 -0.41
CA GLN A 200 4.18 -9.80 -0.83
C GLN A 200 3.36 -8.54 -1.06
N LEU A 201 2.55 -8.51 -2.09
CA LEU A 201 1.78 -7.33 -2.44
C LEU A 201 0.28 -7.54 -2.22
N VAL A 202 -0.43 -6.48 -1.85
CA VAL A 202 -1.88 -6.54 -1.63
C VAL A 202 -2.64 -6.85 -2.92
N LEU A 203 -2.05 -6.55 -4.07
CA LEU A 203 -2.62 -6.88 -5.38
C LEU A 203 -2.75 -8.40 -5.58
N ASP A 204 -1.82 -9.19 -5.05
CA ASP A 204 -1.89 -10.65 -5.12
C ASP A 204 -3.08 -11.20 -4.33
N MET A 205 -3.44 -10.55 -3.23
CA MET A 205 -4.65 -10.91 -2.48
C MET A 205 -5.91 -10.70 -3.32
N ILE A 206 -5.94 -9.65 -4.15
CA ILE A 206 -7.08 -9.37 -5.04
C ILE A 206 -7.21 -10.45 -6.10
N HIS A 207 -6.10 -10.90 -6.67
CA HIS A 207 -6.08 -11.98 -7.66
C HIS A 207 -6.59 -13.32 -7.09
N GLU A 208 -6.38 -13.55 -5.80
CA GLU A 208 -6.85 -14.77 -5.11
C GLU A 208 -8.37 -14.72 -4.79
N LEU A 209 -9.01 -13.57 -4.91
CA LEU A 209 -10.44 -13.38 -4.68
C LEU A 209 -11.26 -13.51 -5.98
N ASP A 210 -12.54 -13.84 -5.86
CA ASP A 210 -13.38 -14.18 -7.02
C ASP A 210 -13.84 -12.94 -7.80
N SER A 211 -13.95 -11.78 -7.15
CA SER A 211 -14.48 -10.57 -7.78
C SER A 211 -13.95 -9.30 -7.12
N CYS A 212 -13.71 -8.30 -7.95
CA CYS A 212 -13.32 -6.95 -7.52
C CYS A 212 -14.13 -5.90 -8.28
N LEU A 213 -14.70 -4.93 -7.57
CA LEU A 213 -15.33 -3.76 -8.15
C LEU A 213 -14.31 -2.63 -8.30
N PRO A 214 -13.90 -2.24 -9.52
CA PRO A 214 -13.19 -0.98 -9.72
C PRO A 214 -14.17 0.18 -9.52
N PHE A 215 -13.88 1.04 -8.56
CA PHE A 215 -14.69 2.22 -8.25
C PHE A 215 -13.91 3.48 -8.63
N GLU A 216 -14.26 4.05 -9.79
CA GLU A 216 -13.59 5.25 -10.29
C GLU A 216 -13.90 6.46 -9.40
N VAL A 217 -12.86 7.20 -9.02
CA VAL A 217 -12.96 8.43 -8.25
C VAL A 217 -12.30 9.60 -8.97
N ASP A 218 -12.72 10.82 -8.63
CA ASP A 218 -12.09 12.03 -9.14
C ASP A 218 -10.68 12.16 -8.55
N ARG A 219 -9.67 12.02 -9.41
CA ARG A 219 -8.26 12.10 -9.06
C ARG A 219 -7.92 13.33 -8.23
N ARG A 220 -8.45 14.50 -8.60
CA ARG A 220 -8.16 15.76 -7.89
C ARG A 220 -8.78 15.83 -6.50
N LYS A 221 -9.78 14.99 -6.23
CA LYS A 221 -10.50 14.97 -4.95
C LYS A 221 -10.06 13.87 -4.01
N GLU A 222 -9.45 12.79 -4.54
CA GLU A 222 -9.16 11.61 -3.72
C GLU A 222 -7.73 11.07 -3.86
N PHE A 223 -6.86 11.70 -4.69
CA PHE A 223 -5.51 11.20 -4.91
C PHE A 223 -4.46 12.32 -4.85
N ALA A 224 -3.81 12.45 -3.71
CA ALA A 224 -2.71 13.38 -3.44
C ALA A 224 -1.58 12.68 -2.65
N PRO A 225 -0.87 11.73 -3.27
CA PRO A 225 0.17 10.99 -2.57
C PRO A 225 1.41 11.84 -2.30
N ILE A 226 2.10 11.57 -1.20
CA ILE A 226 3.37 12.20 -0.84
C ILE A 226 4.47 11.13 -0.89
N LYS A 227 5.13 11.01 -2.03
CA LYS A 227 6.22 10.05 -2.29
C LYS A 227 7.58 10.74 -2.46
N ASN A 228 7.57 11.99 -2.88
CA ASN A 228 8.76 12.77 -3.21
C ASN A 228 8.88 14.03 -2.36
N LYS A 229 10.10 14.51 -2.20
CA LYS A 229 10.35 15.79 -1.52
C LYS A 229 9.83 16.98 -2.33
N THR A 230 10.02 16.95 -3.64
CA THR A 230 9.64 18.01 -4.60
C THR A 230 9.16 17.39 -5.91
N GLY A 231 8.44 18.16 -6.73
CA GLY A 231 7.93 17.72 -8.03
C GLY A 231 6.62 16.93 -7.94
N VAL A 232 6.46 15.94 -8.78
CA VAL A 232 5.25 15.09 -8.82
C VAL A 232 5.14 14.28 -7.52
N ASP A 233 3.92 14.12 -7.01
CA ASP A 233 3.63 13.37 -5.79
C ASP A 233 4.44 13.86 -4.58
N SER A 234 4.50 15.17 -4.39
CA SER A 234 5.26 15.83 -3.33
C SER A 234 4.36 16.50 -2.30
N VAL A 235 4.98 16.97 -1.21
CA VAL A 235 4.28 17.78 -0.18
C VAL A 235 3.65 19.02 -0.80
N GLU A 236 4.30 19.66 -1.78
CA GLU A 236 3.81 20.87 -2.46
C GLU A 236 2.55 20.58 -3.26
N THR A 237 2.59 19.56 -4.14
CA THR A 237 1.42 19.17 -4.95
C THR A 237 0.25 18.69 -4.08
N ALA A 238 0.54 17.96 -3.01
CA ALA A 238 -0.49 17.52 -2.06
C ALA A 238 -1.15 18.70 -1.33
N ARG A 239 -0.36 19.71 -0.92
CA ARG A 239 -0.89 20.94 -0.30
C ARG A 239 -1.78 21.74 -1.25
N GLU A 240 -1.41 21.82 -2.52
CA GLU A 240 -2.23 22.48 -3.54
C GLU A 240 -3.57 21.79 -3.70
N LEU A 241 -3.58 20.47 -3.87
CA LEU A 241 -4.81 19.69 -3.97
C LEU A 241 -5.66 19.76 -2.70
N CYS A 242 -5.06 19.77 -1.50
CA CYS A 242 -5.80 20.01 -0.26
C CYS A 242 -6.51 21.37 -0.27
N LYS A 243 -5.82 22.44 -0.69
CA LYS A 243 -6.42 23.78 -0.78
C LYS A 243 -7.58 23.84 -1.78
N GLU A 244 -7.43 23.20 -2.95
CA GLU A 244 -8.49 23.11 -3.96
C GLU A 244 -9.74 22.40 -3.40
N ASN A 245 -9.55 21.43 -2.53
CA ASN A 245 -10.63 20.70 -1.86
C ASN A 245 -11.12 21.38 -0.56
N GLY A 246 -10.70 22.63 -0.29
CA GLY A 246 -11.13 23.38 0.88
C GLY A 246 -10.50 22.89 2.20
N ILE A 247 -9.53 21.99 2.14
CA ILE A 247 -8.80 21.47 3.29
C ILE A 247 -7.65 22.40 3.62
N LYS A 248 -7.57 22.86 4.86
CA LYS A 248 -6.46 23.69 5.35
C LYS A 248 -5.41 22.79 6.00
N PRO A 249 -4.28 22.50 5.32
CA PRO A 249 -3.19 21.74 5.94
C PRO A 249 -2.67 22.48 7.16
N VAL A 250 -2.47 21.75 8.26
CA VAL A 250 -1.88 22.31 9.47
C VAL A 250 -0.39 22.55 9.25
N SER A 251 0.10 23.74 9.61
CA SER A 251 1.54 24.01 9.61
C SER A 251 2.18 23.51 10.90
N TYR A 252 3.05 22.50 10.79
CA TYR A 252 3.78 21.93 11.94
C TYR A 252 4.95 22.79 12.43
N THR A 253 5.04 24.07 12.06
CA THR A 253 6.10 24.97 12.55
C THR A 253 6.09 25.15 14.06
N HIS A 254 5.01 24.80 14.74
CA HIS A 254 4.90 24.89 16.21
C HIS A 254 5.39 23.62 16.95
N LEU A 255 5.60 22.51 16.26
CA LEU A 255 6.05 21.25 16.90
C LEU A 255 7.55 21.21 17.19
N ARG A 256 8.37 21.99 16.48
CA ARG A 256 9.80 22.08 16.75
C ARG A 256 10.16 22.76 18.09
N ALA A 257 9.24 23.48 18.69
CA ALA A 257 9.47 24.15 19.97
C ALA A 257 9.36 23.24 21.21
N HIS A 258 8.81 22.02 21.04
CA HIS A 258 8.66 21.05 22.11
C HIS A 258 9.67 19.89 22.09
N GLU A 259 10.42 19.73 20.98
CA GLU A 259 11.46 18.70 20.90
C GLU A 259 12.80 19.06 21.58
N THR A 260 12.92 20.24 22.16
CA THR A 260 14.13 20.69 22.87
C THR A 260 13.93 20.84 24.37
N ARG A 261 13.25 19.92 25.00
CA ARG A 261 13.37 19.70 26.44
C ARG A 261 13.92 18.31 26.68
N GLU A 262 15.24 18.22 26.53
CA GLU A 262 16.04 17.30 27.31
C GLU A 262 16.06 17.81 28.73
N ASP A 263 15.54 17.04 29.64
CA ASP A 263 15.94 16.98 31.07
C ASP A 263 16.14 15.51 31.42
#